data_23d93745ac70a3b4d1a835d963c09bc5
#
_entry.id   23d93745ac70a3b4d1a835d963c09bc5
#
_cell.length_a   1.000
_cell.length_b   1.000
_cell.length_c   1.000
_cell.angle_alpha   90.00
_cell.angle_beta   90.00
_cell.angle_gamma   90.00
#
_symmetry.space_group_name_H-M   'P 1'
#
loop_
_entity.id
_entity.type
_entity.pdbx_description
1 polymer ?
#
loop_
_entity_poly.entity_id
_entity_poly.type
_entity_poly.pdbx_seq_one_letter_code
_entity_poly.pdbx_strand_id
1 'polypeptide(L)'
;VINIAEVLKMTNEKNLVIVVSAMGKTTNLLEKVVTEYLDEDSKKCQEYVSEFKDYHTEILKGLFENSNHSIYQKISDLFNKLVSFLDSNKSKNHAFVYDQVVSYGEMVSSTIVSNYLSEIGLNNEFLDVRKCIKTDANFRDANVDWEATQKKILKKVKPAGITITQGFLGSETTNNFTTTLGREGSDYTAAIFAYCLNSENVTIWKDVPGVLNADPRYFTQTMLLNHISYREAIELAFYGASVIHPKTLQPLQRKEIPLYVKSI
;
A
#
# COMPACT_ATOMS: atom_id res chain seq x y z
N VAL A 1 9.60 9.20 -3.68
CA VAL A 1 10.29 8.93 -2.40
C VAL A 1 10.82 10.22 -1.80
N ILE A 2 11.53 11.05 -2.57
CA ILE A 2 12.09 12.32 -2.12
C ILE A 2 10.99 13.24 -1.54
N ASN A 3 9.88 13.42 -2.24
CA ASN A 3 8.75 14.23 -1.76
C ASN A 3 8.21 13.76 -0.40
N ILE A 4 8.15 12.44 -0.17
CA ILE A 4 7.75 11.89 1.15
C ILE A 4 8.71 12.39 2.24
N ALA A 5 10.01 12.34 1.97
CA ALA A 5 11.01 12.81 2.93
C ALA A 5 10.88 14.31 3.24
N GLU A 6 10.61 15.13 2.22
CA GLU A 6 10.39 16.57 2.38
C GLU A 6 9.13 16.85 3.22
N VAL A 7 8.02 16.19 2.91
CA VAL A 7 6.78 16.30 3.71
C VAL A 7 7.04 15.94 5.17
N LEU A 8 7.74 14.86 5.45
CA LEU A 8 8.04 14.42 6.81
C LEU A 8 8.93 15.41 7.57
N LYS A 9 9.90 16.02 6.90
CA LYS A 9 10.74 17.08 7.49
C LYS A 9 9.94 18.33 7.82
N MET A 10 8.94 18.67 7.00
CA MET A 10 8.10 19.84 7.18
C MET A 10 7.05 19.68 8.29
N THR A 11 6.48 18.48 8.44
CA THR A 11 5.41 18.23 9.42
C THR A 11 5.90 18.17 10.86
N ASN A 12 7.17 17.84 11.10
CA ASN A 12 7.79 17.66 12.42
C ASN A 12 6.99 16.72 13.36
N GLU A 13 6.15 15.85 12.79
CA GLU A 13 5.35 14.88 13.53
C GLU A 13 6.24 13.73 14.00
N LYS A 14 6.04 13.32 15.26
CA LYS A 14 6.88 12.29 15.89
C LYS A 14 6.23 10.92 16.00
N ASN A 15 4.91 10.86 15.85
CA ASN A 15 4.14 9.63 16.01
C ASN A 15 3.36 9.37 14.73
N LEU A 16 3.99 8.68 13.79
CA LEU A 16 3.42 8.44 12.47
C LEU A 16 3.41 6.96 12.11
N VAL A 17 2.33 6.52 11.50
CA VAL A 17 2.30 5.29 10.70
C VAL A 17 2.17 5.70 9.24
N ILE A 18 3.17 5.36 8.45
CA ILE A 18 3.23 5.67 7.01
C ILE A 18 2.95 4.39 6.24
N VAL A 19 1.83 4.41 5.54
CA VAL A 19 1.39 3.31 4.68
C VAL A 19 1.84 3.59 3.25
N VAL A 20 2.63 2.70 2.69
CA VAL A 20 3.26 2.86 1.38
C VAL A 20 2.60 1.94 0.37
N SER A 21 2.15 2.52 -0.75
CA SER A 21 1.64 1.80 -1.92
C SER A 21 2.77 1.36 -2.85
N ALA A 22 2.47 0.49 -3.80
CA ALA A 22 3.35 0.18 -4.91
C ALA A 22 3.73 1.44 -5.70
N MET A 23 4.95 1.50 -6.23
CA MET A 23 5.44 2.65 -7.00
C MET A 23 4.98 2.59 -8.45
N GLY A 24 4.57 3.73 -8.97
CA GLY A 24 4.20 3.89 -10.37
C GLY A 24 3.06 2.94 -10.79
N LYS A 25 3.25 2.26 -11.92
CA LYS A 25 2.27 1.29 -12.46
C LYS A 25 2.67 -0.17 -12.19
N THR A 26 3.45 -0.43 -11.15
CA THR A 26 4.01 -1.76 -10.90
C THR A 26 2.96 -2.79 -10.50
N THR A 27 1.86 -2.38 -9.88
CA THR A 27 0.70 -3.27 -9.65
C THR A 27 0.17 -3.82 -10.98
N ASN A 28 -0.08 -2.95 -11.98
CA ASN A 28 -0.55 -3.36 -13.30
C ASN A 28 0.49 -4.25 -14.03
N LEU A 29 1.77 -3.99 -13.82
CA LEU A 29 2.84 -4.81 -14.39
C LEU A 29 2.85 -6.22 -13.78
N LEU A 30 2.71 -6.32 -12.46
CA LEU A 30 2.61 -7.61 -11.78
C LEU A 30 1.33 -8.37 -12.10
N GLU A 31 0.22 -7.67 -12.41
CA GLU A 31 -0.99 -8.29 -12.95
C GLU A 31 -0.73 -8.98 -14.30
N LYS A 32 0.09 -8.36 -15.17
CA LYS A 32 0.51 -9.02 -16.42
C LYS A 32 1.38 -10.24 -16.13
N VAL A 33 2.28 -10.20 -15.13
CA VAL A 33 3.04 -11.39 -14.71
C VAL A 33 2.08 -12.52 -14.33
N VAL A 34 1.02 -12.22 -13.56
CA VAL A 34 0.01 -13.23 -13.17
C VAL A 34 -0.69 -13.83 -14.39
N THR A 35 -1.10 -12.97 -15.33
CA THR A 35 -1.79 -13.43 -16.56
C THR A 35 -0.91 -14.37 -17.36
N GLU A 36 0.31 -13.95 -17.71
CA GLU A 36 1.21 -14.77 -18.53
C GLU A 36 1.70 -16.03 -17.80
N TYR A 37 1.82 -15.96 -16.47
CA TYR A 37 2.11 -17.14 -15.66
C TYR A 37 1.01 -18.21 -15.75
N LEU A 38 -0.25 -17.79 -15.69
CA LEU A 38 -1.40 -18.70 -15.76
C LEU A 38 -1.68 -19.19 -17.19
N ASP A 39 -1.37 -18.38 -18.19
CA ASP A 39 -1.42 -18.72 -19.62
C ASP A 39 -0.21 -19.56 -20.07
N GLU A 40 0.73 -19.84 -19.16
CA GLU A 40 1.95 -20.64 -19.38
C GLU A 40 2.92 -20.02 -20.43
N ASP A 41 2.80 -18.72 -20.71
CA ASP A 41 3.77 -17.98 -21.51
C ASP A 41 5.00 -17.57 -20.66
N SER A 42 5.88 -18.53 -20.45
CA SER A 42 7.07 -18.34 -19.63
C SER A 42 7.97 -17.22 -20.12
N LYS A 43 8.02 -16.95 -21.44
CA LYS A 43 8.86 -15.90 -22.01
C LYS A 43 8.36 -14.52 -21.62
N LYS A 44 7.08 -14.23 -21.87
CA LYS A 44 6.49 -12.94 -21.50
C LYS A 44 6.44 -12.74 -19.98
N CYS A 45 6.17 -13.80 -19.23
CA CYS A 45 6.21 -13.75 -17.77
C CYS A 45 7.59 -13.27 -17.30
N GLN A 46 8.69 -13.84 -17.83
CA GLN A 46 10.06 -13.43 -17.51
C GLN A 46 10.36 -11.99 -17.98
N GLU A 47 9.88 -11.57 -19.14
CA GLU A 47 10.02 -10.20 -19.64
C GLU A 47 9.40 -9.19 -18.66
N TYR A 48 8.17 -9.42 -18.19
CA TYR A 48 7.51 -8.53 -17.22
C TYR A 48 8.16 -8.57 -15.82
N VAL A 49 8.64 -9.71 -15.39
CA VAL A 49 9.44 -9.81 -14.15
C VAL A 49 10.74 -9.01 -14.27
N SER A 50 11.41 -9.05 -15.43
CA SER A 50 12.62 -8.23 -15.69
C SER A 50 12.30 -6.75 -15.66
N GLU A 51 11.23 -6.32 -16.33
CA GLU A 51 10.76 -4.93 -16.32
C GLU A 51 10.49 -4.43 -14.90
N PHE A 52 9.84 -5.25 -14.07
CA PHE A 52 9.61 -4.94 -12.66
C PHE A 52 10.91 -4.75 -11.87
N LYS A 53 11.89 -5.62 -12.09
CA LYS A 53 13.22 -5.54 -11.44
C LYS A 53 13.99 -4.30 -11.89
N ASP A 54 14.02 -4.06 -13.20
CA ASP A 54 14.77 -2.96 -13.81
C ASP A 54 14.22 -1.61 -13.33
N TYR A 55 12.90 -1.45 -13.31
CA TYR A 55 12.24 -0.25 -12.80
C TYR A 55 12.68 0.10 -11.37
N HIS A 56 12.67 -0.87 -10.46
CA HIS A 56 13.06 -0.61 -9.08
C HIS A 56 14.58 -0.47 -8.91
N THR A 57 15.36 -1.15 -9.75
CA THR A 57 16.83 -1.00 -9.75
C THR A 57 17.24 0.41 -10.15
N GLU A 58 16.57 1.02 -11.13
CA GLU A 58 16.83 2.42 -11.49
C GLU A 58 16.44 3.38 -10.36
N ILE A 59 15.34 3.13 -9.66
CA ILE A 59 14.97 3.92 -8.47
C ILE A 59 16.06 3.80 -7.38
N LEU A 60 16.57 2.60 -7.13
CA LEU A 60 17.64 2.39 -6.15
C LEU A 60 18.90 3.18 -6.51
N LYS A 61 19.32 3.14 -7.77
CA LYS A 61 20.50 3.89 -8.25
C LYS A 61 20.33 5.41 -8.06
N GLY A 62 19.10 5.92 -8.26
CA GLY A 62 18.80 7.33 -8.06
C GLY A 62 18.71 7.78 -6.60
N LEU A 63 18.50 6.85 -5.67
CA LEU A 63 18.32 7.16 -4.24
C LEU A 63 19.55 6.83 -3.39
N PHE A 64 20.38 5.86 -3.80
CA PHE A 64 21.50 5.33 -3.03
C PHE A 64 22.77 5.36 -3.88
N GLU A 65 23.66 6.32 -3.61
CA GLU A 65 24.92 6.47 -4.36
C GLU A 65 25.88 5.31 -4.14
N ASN A 66 25.87 4.74 -2.93
CA ASN A 66 26.73 3.60 -2.57
C ASN A 66 26.13 2.29 -3.10
N SER A 67 26.70 1.73 -4.16
CA SER A 67 26.28 0.45 -4.74
C SER A 67 26.41 -0.76 -3.80
N ASN A 68 27.20 -0.64 -2.72
CA ASN A 68 27.32 -1.67 -1.69
C ASN A 68 26.33 -1.49 -0.54
N HIS A 69 25.41 -0.53 -0.64
CA HIS A 69 24.39 -0.34 0.39
C HIS A 69 23.53 -1.60 0.55
N SER A 70 23.22 -1.97 1.79
CA SER A 70 22.49 -3.22 2.13
C SER A 70 21.11 -3.34 1.49
N ILE A 71 20.54 -2.22 1.03
CA ILE A 71 19.24 -2.18 0.34
C ILE A 71 19.26 -3.01 -0.95
N TYR A 72 20.35 -2.98 -1.72
CA TYR A 72 20.44 -3.73 -2.96
C TYR A 72 20.25 -5.23 -2.71
N GLN A 73 20.87 -5.77 -1.64
CA GLN A 73 20.68 -7.17 -1.27
C GLN A 73 19.23 -7.44 -0.81
N LYS A 74 18.66 -6.57 0.01
CA LYS A 74 17.27 -6.73 0.49
C LYS A 74 16.26 -6.78 -0.67
N ILE A 75 16.44 -5.92 -1.67
CA ILE A 75 15.55 -5.87 -2.83
C ILE A 75 15.80 -7.08 -3.75
N SER A 76 17.06 -7.46 -3.95
CA SER A 76 17.41 -8.70 -4.67
C SER A 76 16.76 -9.93 -4.04
N ASP A 77 16.76 -10.02 -2.71
CA ASP A 77 16.11 -11.13 -1.98
C ASP A 77 14.59 -11.16 -2.21
N LEU A 78 13.93 -10.00 -2.30
CA LEU A 78 12.51 -9.92 -2.64
C LEU A 78 12.27 -10.39 -4.09
N PHE A 79 13.09 -9.96 -5.04
CA PHE A 79 13.01 -10.42 -6.43
C PHE A 79 13.21 -11.93 -6.55
N ASN A 80 14.18 -12.48 -5.83
CA ASN A 80 14.44 -13.92 -5.82
C ASN A 80 13.26 -14.70 -5.22
N LYS A 81 12.61 -14.17 -4.18
CA LYS A 81 11.41 -14.79 -3.61
C LYS A 81 10.24 -14.78 -4.59
N LEU A 82 10.03 -13.70 -5.35
CA LEU A 82 9.03 -13.66 -6.42
C LEU A 82 9.30 -14.74 -7.47
N VAL A 83 10.53 -14.81 -7.98
CA VAL A 83 10.90 -15.83 -8.98
C VAL A 83 10.72 -17.23 -8.41
N SER A 84 11.21 -17.50 -7.20
CA SER A 84 11.07 -18.81 -6.55
C SER A 84 9.60 -19.19 -6.34
N PHE A 85 8.72 -18.23 -6.06
CA PHE A 85 7.29 -18.50 -6.00
C PHE A 85 6.75 -18.93 -7.38
N LEU A 86 7.07 -18.20 -8.44
CA LEU A 86 6.63 -18.52 -9.81
C LEU A 86 7.15 -19.90 -10.27
N ASP A 87 8.38 -20.26 -9.89
CA ASP A 87 8.99 -21.54 -10.27
C ASP A 87 8.40 -22.74 -9.49
N SER A 88 8.04 -22.54 -8.23
CA SER A 88 7.62 -23.62 -7.32
C SER A 88 6.10 -23.77 -7.17
N ASN A 89 5.34 -22.72 -7.45
CA ASN A 89 3.90 -22.73 -7.29
C ASN A 89 3.22 -23.64 -8.32
N LYS A 90 2.27 -24.47 -7.84
CA LYS A 90 1.47 -25.36 -8.68
C LYS A 90 0.00 -24.95 -8.76
N SER A 91 -0.40 -23.96 -7.97
CA SER A 91 -1.77 -23.48 -7.95
C SER A 91 -2.11 -22.74 -9.24
N LYS A 92 -3.25 -23.06 -9.83
CA LYS A 92 -3.85 -22.35 -10.95
C LYS A 92 -5.00 -21.43 -10.49
N ASN A 93 -5.22 -21.30 -9.18
CA ASN A 93 -6.21 -20.37 -8.65
C ASN A 93 -5.73 -18.92 -8.88
N HIS A 94 -6.40 -18.23 -9.81
CA HIS A 94 -6.03 -16.88 -10.21
C HIS A 94 -5.97 -15.92 -9.02
N ALA A 95 -6.97 -15.93 -8.13
CA ALA A 95 -7.03 -15.01 -7.00
C ALA A 95 -5.89 -15.24 -6.00
N PHE A 96 -5.55 -16.50 -5.72
CA PHE A 96 -4.41 -16.86 -4.88
C PHE A 96 -3.09 -16.40 -5.51
N VAL A 97 -2.84 -16.75 -6.79
CA VAL A 97 -1.60 -16.38 -7.49
C VAL A 97 -1.46 -14.85 -7.56
N TYR A 98 -2.57 -14.16 -7.85
CA TYR A 98 -2.61 -12.70 -7.85
C TYR A 98 -2.08 -12.12 -6.54
N ASP A 99 -2.62 -12.52 -5.40
CA ASP A 99 -2.22 -11.99 -4.09
C ASP A 99 -0.75 -12.26 -3.76
N GLN A 100 -0.26 -13.47 -4.10
CA GLN A 100 1.15 -13.81 -3.85
C GLN A 100 2.09 -12.97 -4.73
N VAL A 101 1.77 -12.72 -5.99
CA VAL A 101 2.63 -12.01 -6.96
C VAL A 101 2.52 -10.50 -6.81
N VAL A 102 1.29 -9.96 -6.82
CA VAL A 102 1.07 -8.50 -6.83
C VAL A 102 1.59 -7.84 -5.55
N SER A 103 1.56 -8.56 -4.43
CA SER A 103 2.09 -8.08 -3.13
C SER A 103 3.55 -7.60 -3.18
N TYR A 104 4.33 -8.05 -4.13
CA TYR A 104 5.73 -7.62 -4.25
C TYR A 104 5.88 -6.14 -4.63
N GLY A 105 4.87 -5.53 -5.24
CA GLY A 105 4.84 -4.09 -5.49
C GLY A 105 5.00 -3.28 -4.21
N GLU A 106 4.14 -3.55 -3.23
CA GLU A 106 4.15 -2.87 -1.93
C GLU A 106 5.33 -3.30 -1.06
N MET A 107 5.73 -4.56 -1.11
CA MET A 107 6.90 -5.04 -0.35
C MET A 107 8.19 -4.36 -0.79
N VAL A 108 8.41 -4.24 -2.09
CA VAL A 108 9.60 -3.58 -2.64
C VAL A 108 9.55 -2.08 -2.35
N SER A 109 8.43 -1.41 -2.68
CA SER A 109 8.32 0.04 -2.51
C SER A 109 8.49 0.48 -1.05
N SER A 110 7.82 -0.18 -0.11
CA SER A 110 7.92 0.15 1.32
C SER A 110 9.31 -0.10 1.89
N THR A 111 9.98 -1.16 1.41
CA THR A 111 11.37 -1.45 1.80
C THR A 111 12.32 -0.35 1.32
N ILE A 112 12.15 0.14 0.09
CA ILE A 112 12.94 1.26 -0.46
C ILE A 112 12.68 2.52 0.36
N VAL A 113 11.42 2.89 0.60
CA VAL A 113 11.06 4.09 1.36
C VAL A 113 11.64 4.06 2.76
N SER A 114 11.47 2.96 3.50
CA SER A 114 11.99 2.83 4.86
C SER A 114 13.52 2.99 4.92
N ASN A 115 14.26 2.33 4.01
CA ASN A 115 15.71 2.42 4.00
C ASN A 115 16.19 3.82 3.57
N TYR A 116 15.53 4.46 2.59
CA TYR A 116 15.88 5.82 2.18
C TYR A 116 15.66 6.84 3.29
N LEU A 117 14.52 6.76 4.01
CA LEU A 117 14.26 7.63 5.14
C LEU A 117 15.31 7.46 6.24
N SER A 118 15.74 6.23 6.52
CA SER A 118 16.82 5.96 7.49
C SER A 118 18.15 6.54 7.02
N GLU A 119 18.49 6.43 5.73
CA GLU A 119 19.73 6.95 5.14
C GLU A 119 19.84 8.48 5.31
N ILE A 120 18.73 9.18 5.16
CA ILE A 120 18.69 10.66 5.33
C ILE A 120 18.45 11.11 6.78
N GLY A 121 18.58 10.20 7.76
CA GLY A 121 18.49 10.50 9.19
C GLY A 121 17.07 10.54 9.78
N LEU A 122 16.05 10.16 9.01
CA LEU A 122 14.69 9.98 9.50
C LEU A 122 14.49 8.55 10.01
N ASN A 123 14.90 8.31 11.26
CA ASN A 123 14.82 7.01 11.90
C ASN A 123 13.38 6.49 11.90
N ASN A 124 13.20 5.26 11.44
CA ASN A 124 11.90 4.63 11.37
C ASN A 124 11.98 3.13 11.68
N GLU A 125 10.85 2.54 12.04
CA GLU A 125 10.68 1.11 12.23
C GLU A 125 9.91 0.53 11.04
N PHE A 126 10.50 -0.46 10.37
CA PHE A 126 9.82 -1.18 9.29
C PHE A 126 8.95 -2.30 9.84
N LEU A 127 7.66 -2.27 9.51
CA LEU A 127 6.68 -3.24 9.94
C LEU A 127 6.07 -3.98 8.74
N ASP A 128 6.27 -5.29 8.65
CA ASP A 128 5.55 -6.10 7.67
C ASP A 128 4.07 -6.18 8.06
N VAL A 129 3.21 -5.54 7.27
CA VAL A 129 1.77 -5.42 7.51
C VAL A 129 1.06 -6.76 7.66
N ARG A 130 1.53 -7.80 6.99
CA ARG A 130 0.99 -9.17 7.04
C ARG A 130 1.10 -9.80 8.44
N LYS A 131 2.03 -9.29 9.26
CA LYS A 131 2.15 -9.67 10.67
C LYS A 131 1.09 -9.02 11.55
N CYS A 132 0.38 -8.02 11.04
CA CYS A 132 -0.62 -7.23 11.76
C CYS A 132 -2.03 -7.43 11.21
N ILE A 133 -2.25 -7.17 9.93
CA ILE A 133 -3.57 -7.31 9.31
C ILE A 133 -3.84 -8.78 9.03
N LYS A 134 -4.80 -9.33 9.77
CA LYS A 134 -5.28 -10.70 9.61
C LYS A 134 -6.61 -10.71 8.88
N THR A 135 -6.76 -11.67 7.98
CA THR A 135 -7.91 -11.75 7.08
C THR A 135 -8.44 -13.19 6.96
N ASP A 136 -9.58 -13.33 6.31
CA ASP A 136 -10.01 -14.60 5.73
C ASP A 136 -9.17 -14.94 4.47
N ALA A 137 -9.50 -16.06 3.83
CA ALA A 137 -8.86 -16.53 2.60
C ALA A 137 -9.63 -16.11 1.32
N ASN A 138 -10.40 -15.02 1.37
CA ASN A 138 -11.05 -14.46 0.19
C ASN A 138 -10.02 -13.61 -0.58
N PHE A 139 -9.14 -14.28 -1.33
CA PHE A 139 -8.08 -13.60 -2.08
C PHE A 139 -8.63 -12.52 -3.01
N ARG A 140 -7.86 -11.44 -3.24
CA ARG A 140 -8.16 -10.22 -3.99
C ARG A 140 -9.11 -9.24 -3.30
N ASP A 141 -9.94 -9.67 -2.34
CA ASP A 141 -10.84 -8.80 -1.59
C ASP A 141 -11.10 -9.38 -0.20
N ALA A 142 -10.00 -9.59 0.54
CA ALA A 142 -10.03 -10.26 1.83
C ALA A 142 -10.73 -9.43 2.91
N ASN A 143 -11.53 -10.10 3.73
CA ASN A 143 -12.19 -9.49 4.87
C ASN A 143 -11.27 -9.49 6.08
N VAL A 144 -11.19 -8.34 6.73
CA VAL A 144 -10.32 -8.14 7.90
C VAL A 144 -10.93 -8.80 9.13
N ASP A 145 -10.16 -9.62 9.82
CA ASP A 145 -10.41 -10.01 11.19
C ASP A 145 -10.02 -8.85 12.11
N TRP A 146 -11.00 -8.04 12.50
CA TRP A 146 -10.79 -6.81 13.25
C TRP A 146 -10.22 -7.05 14.65
N GLU A 147 -10.65 -8.09 15.32
CA GLU A 147 -10.19 -8.40 16.69
C GLU A 147 -8.72 -8.81 16.66
N ALA A 148 -8.37 -9.80 15.83
CA ALA A 148 -7.00 -10.26 15.69
C ALA A 148 -6.07 -9.14 15.17
N THR A 149 -6.54 -8.33 14.22
CA THR A 149 -5.79 -7.22 13.64
C THR A 149 -5.51 -6.15 14.69
N GLN A 150 -6.52 -5.68 15.42
CA GLN A 150 -6.36 -4.65 16.44
C GLN A 150 -5.38 -5.11 17.54
N LYS A 151 -5.52 -6.31 18.03
CA LYS A 151 -4.60 -6.89 19.04
C LYS A 151 -3.15 -6.90 18.55
N LYS A 152 -2.93 -7.23 17.28
CA LYS A 152 -1.59 -7.28 16.70
C LYS A 152 -1.02 -5.90 16.43
N ILE A 153 -1.80 -4.97 15.92
CA ILE A 153 -1.37 -3.58 15.68
C ILE A 153 -0.97 -2.92 17.01
N LEU A 154 -1.81 -2.99 18.04
CA LEU A 154 -1.52 -2.43 19.36
C LEU A 154 -0.26 -3.02 20.00
N LYS A 155 0.04 -4.29 19.73
CA LYS A 155 1.26 -4.95 20.24
C LYS A 155 2.53 -4.54 19.49
N LYS A 156 2.42 -4.23 18.18
CA LYS A 156 3.59 -4.07 17.29
C LYS A 156 3.93 -2.63 16.96
N VAL A 157 2.96 -1.74 16.92
CA VAL A 157 3.21 -0.32 16.68
C VAL A 157 3.59 0.34 18.00
N LYS A 158 4.78 0.95 18.03
CA LYS A 158 5.24 1.67 19.21
C LYS A 158 4.52 3.01 19.36
N PRO A 159 4.26 3.46 20.60
CA PRO A 159 3.56 4.73 20.85
C PRO A 159 4.32 5.98 20.38
N ALA A 160 5.60 5.85 20.06
CA ALA A 160 6.45 6.96 19.62
C ALA A 160 7.35 6.53 18.46
N GLY A 161 7.52 7.42 17.49
CA GLY A 161 8.36 7.23 16.32
C GLY A 161 7.60 7.08 15.02
N ILE A 162 8.36 6.85 13.96
CA ILE A 162 7.83 6.64 12.62
C ILE A 162 7.81 5.14 12.33
N THR A 163 6.64 4.61 12.01
CA THR A 163 6.48 3.22 11.52
C THR A 163 6.18 3.26 10.03
N ILE A 164 6.96 2.54 9.22
CA ILE A 164 6.73 2.36 7.78
C ILE A 164 6.15 0.97 7.55
N THR A 165 5.07 0.89 6.80
CA THR A 165 4.42 -0.39 6.48
C THR A 165 3.86 -0.41 5.06
N GLN A 166 3.58 -1.61 4.54
CA GLN A 166 2.90 -1.79 3.26
C GLN A 166 1.42 -1.40 3.38
N GLY A 167 0.87 -0.82 2.32
CA GLY A 167 -0.56 -0.79 2.10
C GLY A 167 -1.09 -2.07 1.46
N PHE A 168 -2.40 -2.16 1.26
CA PHE A 168 -3.07 -3.15 0.41
C PHE A 168 -3.04 -4.60 0.90
N LEU A 169 -2.07 -4.99 1.73
CA LEU A 169 -1.77 -6.36 2.08
C LEU A 169 -2.29 -6.76 3.46
N GLY A 170 -2.60 -8.04 3.59
CA GLY A 170 -2.84 -8.75 4.84
C GLY A 170 -2.30 -10.17 4.75
N SER A 171 -2.65 -11.01 5.71
CA SER A 171 -2.43 -12.45 5.61
C SER A 171 -3.61 -13.24 6.19
N GLU A 172 -4.01 -14.32 5.50
CA GLU A 172 -5.03 -15.20 6.02
C GLU A 172 -4.51 -15.95 7.29
N THR A 173 -5.45 -16.33 8.14
CA THR A 173 -5.13 -16.76 9.51
C THR A 173 -4.63 -18.21 9.60
N THR A 174 -4.92 -19.06 8.64
CA THR A 174 -4.65 -20.49 8.70
C THR A 174 -3.23 -20.84 8.26
N ASN A 175 -2.83 -20.43 7.05
CA ASN A 175 -1.53 -20.76 6.47
C ASN A 175 -0.59 -19.55 6.39
N ASN A 176 -1.07 -18.36 6.74
CA ASN A 176 -0.37 -17.09 6.59
C ASN A 176 -0.01 -16.73 5.15
N PHE A 177 -0.77 -17.20 4.16
CA PHE A 177 -0.62 -16.73 2.80
C PHE A 177 -0.96 -15.24 2.72
N THR A 178 -0.27 -14.52 1.85
CA THR A 178 -0.55 -13.12 1.60
C THR A 178 -1.94 -12.96 1.01
N THR A 179 -2.68 -11.97 1.48
CA THR A 179 -3.97 -11.56 0.92
C THR A 179 -3.92 -10.09 0.54
N THR A 180 -4.79 -9.69 -0.39
CA THR A 180 -4.98 -8.28 -0.73
C THR A 180 -6.37 -7.80 -0.31
N LEU A 181 -6.47 -6.51 0.02
CA LEU A 181 -7.67 -5.92 0.62
C LEU A 181 -8.64 -5.34 -0.42
N GLY A 182 -8.40 -5.61 -1.70
CA GLY A 182 -9.23 -5.13 -2.78
C GLY A 182 -8.92 -3.70 -3.22
N ARG A 183 -9.87 -3.09 -3.92
CA ARG A 183 -9.71 -1.76 -4.51
C ARG A 183 -9.36 -0.70 -3.47
N GLU A 184 -8.40 0.17 -3.80
CA GLU A 184 -7.86 1.21 -2.90
C GLU A 184 -7.39 0.67 -1.55
N GLY A 185 -6.86 -0.57 -1.55
CA GLY A 185 -6.49 -1.28 -0.35
C GLY A 185 -5.42 -0.58 0.50
N SER A 186 -4.58 0.27 -0.07
CA SER A 186 -3.60 1.06 0.70
C SER A 186 -4.28 2.14 1.54
N ASP A 187 -5.28 2.82 0.99
CA ASP A 187 -6.09 3.79 1.75
C ASP A 187 -6.86 3.08 2.87
N TYR A 188 -7.39 1.89 2.56
CA TYR A 188 -8.07 1.06 3.56
C TYR A 188 -7.10 0.58 4.65
N THR A 189 -5.87 0.23 4.31
CA THR A 189 -4.83 -0.09 5.30
C THR A 189 -4.59 1.08 6.26
N ALA A 190 -4.47 2.30 5.75
CA ALA A 190 -4.32 3.50 6.58
C ALA A 190 -5.50 3.68 7.54
N ALA A 191 -6.73 3.48 7.06
CA ALA A 191 -7.93 3.54 7.89
C ALA A 191 -7.98 2.44 8.96
N ILE A 192 -7.52 1.22 8.65
CA ILE A 192 -7.41 0.12 9.63
C ILE A 192 -6.45 0.49 10.76
N PHE A 193 -5.25 0.98 10.43
CA PHE A 193 -4.28 1.43 11.44
C PHE A 193 -4.85 2.56 12.28
N ALA A 194 -5.44 3.57 11.65
CA ALA A 194 -6.04 4.70 12.35
C ALA A 194 -7.15 4.25 13.32
N TYR A 195 -8.04 3.39 12.87
CA TYR A 195 -9.08 2.81 13.71
C TYR A 195 -8.51 2.05 14.91
N CYS A 196 -7.52 1.18 14.67
CA CYS A 196 -6.94 0.34 15.72
C CYS A 196 -6.14 1.15 16.75
N LEU A 197 -5.47 2.22 16.32
CA LEU A 197 -4.63 3.07 17.16
C LEU A 197 -5.36 4.26 17.78
N ASN A 198 -6.64 4.50 17.44
CA ASN A 198 -7.38 5.72 17.77
C ASN A 198 -6.59 6.97 17.34
N SER A 199 -6.15 7.00 16.10
CA SER A 199 -5.35 8.10 15.57
C SER A 199 -6.13 9.42 15.57
N GLU A 200 -5.43 10.54 15.73
CA GLU A 200 -6.02 11.87 15.70
C GLU A 200 -6.59 12.22 14.33
N ASN A 201 -5.93 11.75 13.27
CA ASN A 201 -6.35 11.95 11.89
C ASN A 201 -5.69 10.96 10.95
N VAL A 202 -6.17 10.95 9.69
CA VAL A 202 -5.54 10.27 8.55
C VAL A 202 -5.33 11.29 7.44
N THR A 203 -4.15 11.28 6.82
CA THR A 203 -3.92 12.03 5.58
C THR A 203 -3.60 11.05 4.46
N ILE A 204 -4.38 11.11 3.39
CA ILE A 204 -4.15 10.34 2.17
C ILE A 204 -3.58 11.29 1.12
N TRP A 205 -2.40 10.93 0.61
CA TRP A 205 -1.69 11.67 -0.43
C TRP A 205 -2.00 11.06 -1.79
N LYS A 206 -2.56 11.84 -2.70
CA LYS A 206 -2.95 11.40 -4.05
C LYS A 206 -2.44 12.38 -5.12
N ASP A 207 -2.61 11.99 -6.37
CA ASP A 207 -2.35 12.80 -7.57
C ASP A 207 -3.53 13.72 -7.94
N VAL A 208 -4.49 13.86 -7.04
CA VAL A 208 -5.66 14.72 -7.18
C VAL A 208 -5.75 15.71 -6.02
N PRO A 209 -6.28 16.92 -6.23
CA PRO A 209 -6.31 17.96 -5.20
C PRO A 209 -7.24 17.66 -4.02
N GLY A 210 -8.13 16.69 -4.17
CA GLY A 210 -9.13 16.32 -3.17
C GLY A 210 -10.48 15.96 -3.81
N VAL A 211 -11.54 16.07 -3.05
CA VAL A 211 -12.92 15.81 -3.53
C VAL A 211 -13.47 17.04 -4.22
N LEU A 212 -13.91 16.90 -5.46
CA LEU A 212 -14.54 17.95 -6.25
C LEU A 212 -16.07 17.79 -6.21
N ASN A 213 -16.78 18.90 -6.43
CA ASN A 213 -18.25 18.93 -6.48
C ASN A 213 -18.83 18.25 -7.74
N ALA A 214 -18.02 18.00 -8.75
CA ALA A 214 -18.38 17.28 -9.97
C ALA A 214 -17.14 16.64 -10.61
N ASP A 215 -17.36 15.71 -11.53
CA ASP A 215 -16.28 15.06 -12.28
C ASP A 215 -15.70 16.04 -13.33
N PRO A 216 -14.40 16.39 -13.25
CA PRO A 216 -13.77 17.35 -14.17
C PRO A 216 -13.67 16.85 -15.62
N ARG A 217 -13.89 15.56 -15.85
CA ARG A 217 -13.93 14.98 -17.21
C ARG A 217 -15.21 15.39 -17.96
N TYR A 218 -16.27 15.71 -17.23
CA TYR A 218 -17.57 16.09 -17.80
C TYR A 218 -17.92 17.55 -17.55
N PHE A 219 -17.35 18.18 -16.51
CA PHE A 219 -17.65 19.54 -16.09
C PHE A 219 -16.38 20.38 -16.05
N THR A 220 -16.31 21.43 -16.84
CA THR A 220 -15.12 22.31 -16.94
C THR A 220 -14.93 23.24 -15.74
N GLN A 221 -16.02 23.52 -15.00
CA GLN A 221 -16.00 24.38 -13.81
C GLN A 221 -16.30 23.53 -12.59
N THR A 222 -15.26 22.95 -12.00
CA THR A 222 -15.36 22.19 -10.75
C THR A 222 -14.74 22.96 -9.60
N MET A 223 -15.28 22.77 -8.40
CA MET A 223 -14.77 23.39 -7.19
C MET A 223 -14.33 22.31 -6.19
N LEU A 224 -13.21 22.57 -5.52
CA LEU A 224 -12.74 21.74 -4.43
C LEU A 224 -13.68 21.88 -3.22
N LEU A 225 -14.13 20.76 -2.69
CA LEU A 225 -14.91 20.71 -1.46
C LEU A 225 -13.95 20.71 -0.28
N ASN A 226 -13.87 21.82 0.43
CA ASN A 226 -12.96 21.96 1.57
C ASN A 226 -13.35 21.07 2.76
N HIS A 227 -14.66 20.83 2.94
CA HIS A 227 -15.21 19.98 3.99
C HIS A 227 -16.44 19.26 3.48
N ILE A 228 -16.53 17.98 3.75
CA ILE A 228 -17.73 17.16 3.55
C ILE A 228 -17.87 16.19 4.72
N SER A 229 -19.10 15.84 5.05
CA SER A 229 -19.34 14.81 6.05
C SER A 229 -19.01 13.42 5.49
N TYR A 230 -18.74 12.46 6.38
CA TYR A 230 -18.58 11.07 5.97
C TYR A 230 -19.78 10.52 5.21
N ARG A 231 -20.98 10.93 5.59
CA ARG A 231 -22.21 10.51 4.91
C ARG A 231 -22.23 11.00 3.47
N GLU A 232 -21.95 12.28 3.24
CA GLU A 232 -21.84 12.85 1.89
C GLU A 232 -20.73 12.19 1.08
N ALA A 233 -19.56 11.94 1.70
CA ALA A 233 -18.45 11.28 1.04
C ALA A 233 -18.80 9.85 0.59
N ILE A 234 -19.52 9.09 1.41
CA ILE A 234 -20.01 7.75 1.08
C ILE A 234 -21.03 7.80 -0.05
N GLU A 235 -21.96 8.75 -0.01
CA GLU A 235 -22.95 8.94 -1.08
C GLU A 235 -22.27 9.33 -2.40
N LEU A 236 -21.33 10.28 -2.39
CA LEU A 236 -20.56 10.67 -3.56
C LEU A 236 -19.79 9.47 -4.16
N ALA A 237 -19.16 8.67 -3.31
CA ALA A 237 -18.44 7.47 -3.75
C ALA A 237 -19.37 6.43 -4.38
N PHE A 238 -20.59 6.29 -3.86
CA PHE A 238 -21.61 5.39 -4.42
C PHE A 238 -22.05 5.86 -5.83
N TYR A 239 -22.13 7.16 -6.07
CA TYR A 239 -22.46 7.74 -7.38
C TYR A 239 -21.28 7.93 -8.32
N GLY A 240 -20.10 7.37 -7.98
CA GLY A 240 -18.95 7.30 -8.89
C GLY A 240 -17.82 8.29 -8.61
N ALA A 241 -17.89 9.10 -7.58
CA ALA A 241 -16.76 9.92 -7.12
C ALA A 241 -15.69 8.99 -6.50
N SER A 242 -14.66 8.67 -7.28
CA SER A 242 -13.68 7.63 -6.92
C SER A 242 -12.46 8.15 -6.17
N VAL A 243 -12.60 9.24 -5.41
CA VAL A 243 -11.43 9.80 -4.67
C VAL A 243 -11.06 8.92 -3.48
N ILE A 244 -12.06 8.47 -2.70
CA ILE A 244 -11.88 7.55 -1.56
C ILE A 244 -12.98 6.49 -1.58
N HIS A 245 -12.58 5.24 -1.45
CA HIS A 245 -13.51 4.11 -1.45
C HIS A 245 -14.30 4.03 -0.13
N PRO A 246 -15.62 3.69 -0.15
CA PRO A 246 -16.44 3.57 1.06
C PRO A 246 -15.86 2.65 2.14
N LYS A 247 -15.15 1.59 1.75
CA LYS A 247 -14.45 0.65 2.64
C LYS A 247 -13.44 1.38 3.56
N THR A 248 -12.78 2.43 3.04
CA THR A 248 -11.86 3.29 3.79
C THR A 248 -12.61 4.22 4.75
N LEU A 249 -13.73 4.78 4.31
CA LEU A 249 -14.48 5.76 5.08
C LEU A 249 -15.17 5.17 6.32
N GLN A 250 -15.71 3.95 6.21
CA GLN A 250 -16.50 3.31 7.27
C GLN A 250 -15.79 3.18 8.63
N PRO A 251 -14.56 2.64 8.74
CA PRO A 251 -13.88 2.54 10.02
C PRO A 251 -13.56 3.91 10.62
N LEU A 252 -13.24 4.91 9.78
CA LEU A 252 -12.95 6.27 10.23
C LEU A 252 -14.21 6.96 10.75
N GLN A 253 -15.32 6.82 10.04
CA GLN A 253 -16.62 7.34 10.47
C GLN A 253 -17.03 6.79 11.84
N ARG A 254 -16.84 5.49 12.09
CA ARG A 254 -17.22 4.84 13.37
C ARG A 254 -16.48 5.43 14.58
N LYS A 255 -15.30 5.99 14.38
CA LYS A 255 -14.49 6.60 15.44
C LYS A 255 -14.35 8.11 15.28
N GLU A 256 -15.07 8.71 14.35
CA GLU A 256 -15.05 10.16 14.07
C GLU A 256 -13.62 10.68 13.81
N ILE A 257 -12.75 9.84 13.21
CA ILE A 257 -11.38 10.21 12.89
C ILE A 257 -11.38 11.09 11.63
N PRO A 258 -10.86 12.33 11.67
CA PRO A 258 -10.78 13.18 10.48
C PRO A 258 -9.92 12.57 9.39
N LEU A 259 -10.40 12.68 8.13
CA LEU A 259 -9.66 12.26 6.94
C LEU A 259 -9.33 13.49 6.08
N TYR A 260 -8.06 13.64 5.75
CA TYR A 260 -7.57 14.66 4.84
C TYR A 260 -7.10 14.03 3.53
N VAL A 261 -7.45 14.64 2.41
CA VAL A 261 -6.90 14.28 1.10
C VAL A 261 -6.02 15.44 0.64
N LYS A 262 -4.77 15.14 0.31
CA LYS A 262 -3.78 16.13 -0.12
C LYS A 262 -3.08 15.67 -1.40
N SER A 263 -2.69 16.64 -2.22
CA SER A 263 -1.84 16.37 -3.40
C SER A 263 -0.36 16.39 -3.01
N ILE A 264 0.43 15.50 -3.62
CA ILE A 264 1.87 15.37 -3.39
C ILE A 264 2.66 15.95 -4.57
#